data_cb7fdbbb1c100bc897ffd0fd253f1b0b
#
_entry.id   cb7fdbbb1c100bc897ffd0fd253f1b0b
#
_cell.length_a   1.000
_cell.length_b   1.000
_cell.length_c   1.000
_cell.angle_alpha   90.00
_cell.angle_beta   90.00
_cell.angle_gamma   90.00
#
_symmetry.space_group_name_H-M   'P 1'
#
loop_
_entity.id
_entity.type
_entity.pdbx_description
1 polymer ?
#
loop_
_entity_poly.entity_id
_entity_poly.type
_entity_poly.pdbx_seq_one_letter_code
_entity_poly.pdbx_strand_id
1 'polypeptide(L)'
;LEGDPMRGISRKPKLDDEPARLYDYQFDVDNRGKESILVDLQSEKGIGLIHLLCRSAQIFMCNLLPNRQQKFQLDTKALLAINPKLVHATLTGYGSDGPEAWRPGYDVTAFFGRSGLYDAMKEGSAGVVPNARPAQGDHTTGLAFSAAILAALRLAEQSGQGQTVETSLFETAVWTDVFLLFRRAVFYSPVRQRAREELLSPM
;
A
#
# COMPACT_ATOMS: atom_id res chain seq x y z
N LEU A 1 7.48 -10.72 21.51
CA LEU A 1 6.67 -10.04 20.50
C LEU A 1 6.68 -8.56 20.82
N GLU A 2 7.19 -7.74 19.91
CA GLU A 2 7.37 -6.29 20.13
C GLU A 2 6.22 -5.44 19.55
N GLY A 3 5.29 -6.07 18.84
CA GLY A 3 4.15 -5.40 18.21
C GLY A 3 4.50 -4.76 16.86
N ASP A 4 3.73 -3.74 16.47
CA ASP A 4 3.91 -3.03 15.22
C ASP A 4 5.21 -2.23 15.22
N PRO A 5 6.09 -2.40 14.20
CA PRO A 5 7.35 -1.65 14.08
C PRO A 5 7.16 -0.12 14.05
N MET A 6 6.00 0.37 13.64
CA MET A 6 5.69 1.80 13.64
C MET A 6 5.65 2.40 15.05
N ARG A 7 5.48 1.55 16.08
CA ARG A 7 5.61 2.00 17.48
C ARG A 7 7.07 2.36 17.76
N GLY A 8 7.34 3.62 17.92
CA GLY A 8 8.67 4.14 18.25
C GLY A 8 9.46 4.73 17.08
N ILE A 9 8.90 4.79 15.86
CA ILE A 9 9.50 5.53 14.73
C ILE A 9 9.37 7.04 14.93
N SER A 10 8.30 7.49 15.60
CA SER A 10 8.11 8.92 15.87
C SER A 10 9.22 9.48 16.73
N ARG A 11 9.90 10.49 16.23
CA ARG A 11 10.83 11.29 17.06
C ARG A 11 10.00 12.03 18.09
N LYS A 12 10.19 11.64 19.35
CA LYS A 12 9.55 12.29 20.49
C LYS A 12 10.04 13.74 20.55
N PRO A 13 9.15 14.75 20.57
CA PRO A 13 9.58 16.09 20.89
C PRO A 13 10.16 16.06 22.31
N LYS A 14 11.36 16.61 22.50
CA LYS A 14 11.88 16.93 23.83
C LYS A 14 11.06 18.12 24.34
N LEU A 15 10.01 17.83 25.08
CA LEU A 15 9.30 18.81 25.87
C LEU A 15 9.99 18.81 27.23
N ASP A 16 10.63 19.91 27.55
CA ASP A 16 11.55 20.02 28.70
C ASP A 16 10.85 19.94 30.09
N ASP A 17 9.53 19.95 30.18
CA ASP A 17 8.79 20.11 31.45
C ASP A 17 7.64 19.13 31.71
N GLU A 18 7.43 18.09 30.91
CA GLU A 18 6.49 17.04 31.27
C GLU A 18 7.20 15.68 31.34
N PRO A 19 6.81 14.80 32.31
CA PRO A 19 7.25 13.42 32.24
C PRO A 19 6.79 12.88 30.91
N ALA A 20 7.75 12.72 30.00
CA ALA A 20 7.52 12.36 28.61
C ALA A 20 6.58 11.14 28.52
N ARG A 21 5.29 11.36 28.53
CA ARG A 21 4.35 10.43 27.96
C ARG A 21 4.83 10.24 26.55
N LEU A 22 5.33 9.04 26.30
CA LEU A 22 5.81 8.57 25.04
C LEU A 22 4.64 8.55 24.05
N TYR A 23 4.18 9.75 23.66
CA TYR A 23 3.06 9.90 22.75
C TYR A 23 3.59 9.70 21.33
N ASP A 24 3.23 8.58 20.75
CA ASP A 24 3.53 8.27 19.35
C ASP A 24 2.40 8.79 18.47
N TYR A 25 2.44 10.09 18.18
CA TYR A 25 1.37 10.75 17.43
C TYR A 25 1.17 10.15 16.02
N GLN A 26 2.23 9.65 15.38
CA GLN A 26 2.10 9.01 14.06
C GLN A 26 1.33 7.69 14.19
N PHE A 27 1.73 6.86 15.13
CA PHE A 27 1.03 5.61 15.39
C PHE A 27 -0.42 5.85 15.81
N ASP A 28 -0.68 6.83 16.66
CA ASP A 28 -2.02 7.12 17.17
C ASP A 28 -2.96 7.69 16.10
N VAL A 29 -2.45 8.52 15.18
CA VAL A 29 -3.25 9.03 14.05
C VAL A 29 -3.75 7.90 13.18
N ASP A 30 -2.87 6.97 12.80
CA ASP A 30 -3.19 5.87 11.90
C ASP A 30 -3.96 4.73 12.57
N ASN A 31 -3.90 4.64 13.91
CA ASN A 31 -4.51 3.54 14.67
C ASN A 31 -5.63 3.95 15.62
N ARG A 32 -6.12 5.18 15.51
CA ARG A 32 -7.19 5.67 16.36
C ARG A 32 -8.45 4.80 16.25
N GLY A 33 -9.02 4.42 17.41
CA GLY A 33 -10.24 3.61 17.50
C GLY A 33 -10.04 2.13 17.21
N LYS A 34 -8.79 1.66 17.02
CA LYS A 34 -8.49 0.24 16.84
C LYS A 34 -8.21 -0.44 18.18
N GLU A 35 -8.68 -1.65 18.31
CA GLU A 35 -8.21 -2.58 19.35
C GLU A 35 -6.95 -3.28 18.86
N SER A 36 -6.08 -3.70 19.79
CA SER A 36 -4.80 -4.31 19.45
C SER A 36 -4.63 -5.66 20.12
N ILE A 37 -4.25 -6.65 19.32
CA ILE A 37 -3.84 -7.97 19.80
C ILE A 37 -2.48 -8.33 19.23
N LEU A 38 -1.72 -9.11 19.99
CA LEU A 38 -0.45 -9.68 19.55
C LEU A 38 -0.62 -11.16 19.28
N VAL A 39 -0.31 -11.58 18.03
CA VAL A 39 -0.48 -12.97 17.60
C VAL A 39 0.81 -13.45 16.93
N ASP A 40 1.30 -14.61 17.35
CA ASP A 40 2.41 -15.29 16.68
C ASP A 40 1.90 -16.11 15.50
N LEU A 41 2.05 -15.58 14.29
CA LEU A 41 1.67 -16.27 13.05
C LEU A 41 2.56 -17.47 12.70
N GLN A 42 3.64 -17.70 13.41
CA GLN A 42 4.46 -18.91 13.23
C GLN A 42 3.94 -20.10 14.02
N SER A 43 3.01 -19.87 14.95
CA SER A 43 2.38 -20.92 15.73
C SER A 43 1.02 -21.31 15.17
N GLU A 44 0.69 -22.60 15.22
CA GLU A 44 -0.65 -23.10 14.82
C GLU A 44 -1.77 -22.46 15.65
N LYS A 45 -1.52 -22.21 16.95
CA LYS A 45 -2.48 -21.53 17.82
C LYS A 45 -2.73 -20.09 17.38
N GLY A 46 -1.69 -19.38 16.94
CA GLY A 46 -1.83 -18.00 16.42
C GLY A 46 -2.62 -17.97 15.11
N ILE A 47 -2.31 -18.85 14.17
CA ILE A 47 -3.08 -18.97 12.93
C ILE A 47 -4.55 -19.33 13.25
N GLY A 48 -4.78 -20.31 14.14
CA GLY A 48 -6.13 -20.71 14.57
C GLY A 48 -6.91 -19.56 15.21
N LEU A 49 -6.27 -18.67 15.95
CA LEU A 49 -6.91 -17.48 16.52
C LEU A 49 -7.36 -16.51 15.42
N ILE A 50 -6.53 -16.25 14.40
CA ILE A 50 -6.92 -15.40 13.28
C ILE A 50 -8.08 -16.02 12.51
N HIS A 51 -8.04 -17.34 12.25
CA HIS A 51 -9.15 -18.06 11.62
C HIS A 51 -10.44 -17.93 12.42
N LEU A 52 -10.36 -18.02 13.75
CA LEU A 52 -11.52 -17.84 14.63
C LEU A 52 -12.11 -16.42 14.50
N LEU A 53 -11.28 -15.41 14.49
CA LEU A 53 -11.71 -14.01 14.29
C LEU A 53 -12.36 -13.83 12.91
N CYS A 54 -11.79 -14.43 11.86
CA CYS A 54 -12.32 -14.32 10.50
C CYS A 54 -13.70 -14.96 10.33
N ARG A 55 -14.13 -15.90 11.19
CA ARG A 55 -15.47 -16.50 11.12
C ARG A 55 -16.60 -15.47 11.26
N SER A 56 -16.40 -14.43 12.03
CA SER A 56 -17.38 -13.38 12.29
C SER A 56 -17.00 -12.02 11.70
N ALA A 57 -15.80 -11.89 11.19
CA ALA A 57 -15.35 -10.65 10.56
C ALA A 57 -16.07 -10.40 9.25
N GLN A 58 -16.34 -9.15 8.93
CA GLN A 58 -16.83 -8.74 7.62
C GLN A 58 -15.68 -8.50 6.64
N ILE A 59 -14.55 -8.04 7.15
CA ILE A 59 -13.38 -7.70 6.37
C ILE A 59 -12.13 -8.27 7.06
N PHE A 60 -11.28 -8.91 6.29
CA PHE A 60 -9.90 -9.19 6.65
C PHE A 60 -8.99 -8.38 5.74
N MET A 61 -8.09 -7.60 6.29
CA MET A 61 -7.10 -6.88 5.51
C MET A 61 -5.69 -7.15 6.00
N CYS A 62 -4.73 -7.23 5.07
CA CYS A 62 -3.33 -7.38 5.39
C CYS A 62 -2.41 -6.77 4.32
N ASN A 63 -1.15 -6.58 4.70
CA ASN A 63 -0.05 -6.20 3.80
C ASN A 63 0.98 -7.32 3.61
N LEU A 64 0.61 -8.56 3.88
CA LEU A 64 1.47 -9.71 3.68
C LEU A 64 1.63 -10.02 2.20
N LEU A 65 2.85 -10.31 1.78
CA LEU A 65 3.11 -10.79 0.42
C LEU A 65 2.43 -12.15 0.16
N PRO A 66 2.08 -12.48 -1.09
CA PRO A 66 1.31 -13.68 -1.42
C PRO A 66 1.88 -14.98 -0.84
N ASN A 67 3.21 -15.16 -0.91
CA ASN A 67 3.90 -16.33 -0.34
C ASN A 67 3.74 -16.44 1.19
N ARG A 68 3.67 -15.30 1.89
CA ARG A 68 3.43 -15.27 3.32
C ARG A 68 1.98 -15.54 3.68
N GLN A 69 1.05 -15.01 2.90
CA GLN A 69 -0.38 -15.33 3.06
C GLN A 69 -0.62 -16.83 2.93
N GLN A 70 -0.05 -17.47 1.90
CA GLN A 70 -0.12 -18.92 1.72
C GLN A 70 0.52 -19.68 2.88
N LYS A 71 1.73 -19.29 3.29
CA LYS A 71 2.44 -19.91 4.41
C LYS A 71 1.62 -19.91 5.71
N PHE A 72 0.90 -18.81 5.97
CA PHE A 72 0.11 -18.65 7.20
C PHE A 72 -1.36 -19.02 7.02
N GLN A 73 -1.76 -19.56 5.86
CA GLN A 73 -3.16 -19.89 5.55
C GLN A 73 -4.11 -18.68 5.70
N LEU A 74 -3.63 -17.53 5.32
CA LEU A 74 -4.36 -16.24 5.35
C LEU A 74 -4.65 -15.73 3.93
N ASP A 75 -4.45 -16.55 2.92
CA ASP A 75 -4.81 -16.24 1.54
C ASP A 75 -6.33 -16.30 1.33
N THR A 76 -6.79 -15.71 0.23
CA THR A 76 -8.20 -15.62 -0.12
C THR A 76 -8.91 -16.97 -0.08
N LYS A 77 -8.29 -18.02 -0.64
CA LYS A 77 -8.89 -19.35 -0.70
C LYS A 77 -9.11 -19.95 0.69
N ALA A 78 -8.10 -19.83 1.57
CA ALA A 78 -8.19 -20.34 2.93
C ALA A 78 -9.25 -19.60 3.75
N LEU A 79 -9.29 -18.26 3.68
CA LEU A 79 -10.20 -17.46 4.49
C LEU A 79 -11.63 -17.48 3.98
N LEU A 80 -11.87 -17.52 2.67
CA LEU A 80 -13.23 -17.69 2.12
C LEU A 80 -13.81 -19.08 2.38
N ALA A 81 -12.98 -20.11 2.54
CA ALA A 81 -13.45 -21.42 2.99
C ALA A 81 -13.96 -21.39 4.46
N ILE A 82 -13.42 -20.48 5.29
CA ILE A 82 -13.84 -20.29 6.68
C ILE A 82 -15.07 -19.39 6.77
N ASN A 83 -15.08 -18.31 6.01
CA ASN A 83 -16.18 -17.34 5.95
C ASN A 83 -16.46 -16.95 4.49
N PRO A 84 -17.45 -17.59 3.84
CA PRO A 84 -17.77 -17.33 2.42
C PRO A 84 -18.27 -15.92 2.13
N LYS A 85 -18.56 -15.11 3.14
CA LYS A 85 -19.03 -13.71 2.99
C LYS A 85 -17.92 -12.68 3.27
N LEU A 86 -16.72 -13.14 3.63
CA LEU A 86 -15.61 -12.26 4.01
C LEU A 86 -15.13 -11.41 2.81
N VAL A 87 -14.87 -10.15 3.03
CA VAL A 87 -14.06 -9.32 2.12
C VAL A 87 -12.59 -9.53 2.47
N HIS A 88 -11.86 -10.19 1.59
CA HIS A 88 -10.42 -10.38 1.72
C HIS A 88 -9.69 -9.25 0.99
N ALA A 89 -8.98 -8.40 1.72
CA ALA A 89 -8.34 -7.21 1.18
C ALA A 89 -6.83 -7.22 1.41
N THR A 90 -6.05 -7.00 0.34
CA THR A 90 -4.59 -7.00 0.38
C THR A 90 -4.04 -5.70 -0.20
N LEU A 91 -3.12 -5.06 0.53
CA LEU A 91 -2.34 -3.93 0.06
C LEU A 91 -0.87 -4.31 0.06
N THR A 92 -0.19 -4.19 -1.08
CA THR A 92 1.24 -4.49 -1.22
C THR A 92 2.00 -3.33 -1.86
N GLY A 93 3.31 -3.46 -1.97
CA GLY A 93 4.11 -2.44 -2.67
C GLY A 93 3.87 -2.41 -4.18
N TYR A 94 3.78 -3.60 -4.82
CA TYR A 94 3.83 -3.73 -6.27
C TYR A 94 2.70 -4.56 -6.89
N GLY A 95 1.68 -4.95 -6.11
CA GLY A 95 0.61 -5.85 -6.53
C GLY A 95 0.90 -7.31 -6.22
N SER A 96 -0.11 -8.16 -6.41
CA SER A 96 -0.03 -9.61 -6.17
C SER A 96 0.45 -10.38 -7.40
N ASP A 97 0.47 -9.73 -8.56
CA ASP A 97 0.87 -10.29 -9.85
C ASP A 97 2.10 -9.60 -10.42
N GLY A 98 2.70 -10.26 -11.42
CA GLY A 98 3.82 -9.71 -12.17
C GLY A 98 5.19 -10.00 -11.54
N PRO A 99 6.27 -9.50 -12.18
CA PRO A 99 7.63 -9.88 -11.82
C PRO A 99 8.09 -9.34 -10.46
N GLU A 100 7.43 -8.34 -9.91
CA GLU A 100 7.79 -7.73 -8.63
C GLU A 100 6.81 -8.10 -7.48
N ALA A 101 5.84 -8.99 -7.69
CA ALA A 101 4.85 -9.40 -6.69
C ALA A 101 5.44 -9.95 -5.39
N TRP A 102 6.67 -10.51 -5.45
CA TRP A 102 7.41 -11.03 -4.30
C TRP A 102 8.16 -9.96 -3.50
N ARG A 103 8.25 -8.75 -4.04
CA ARG A 103 9.12 -7.70 -3.54
C ARG A 103 8.42 -6.86 -2.46
N PRO A 104 9.03 -6.66 -1.28
CA PRO A 104 8.56 -5.68 -0.31
C PRO A 104 8.65 -4.27 -0.89
N GLY A 105 7.64 -3.44 -0.63
CA GLY A 105 7.62 -2.04 -1.04
C GLY A 105 7.22 -1.13 0.11
N TYR A 106 7.74 0.10 0.06
CA TYR A 106 7.42 1.19 0.97
C TYR A 106 7.02 2.40 0.16
N ASP A 107 6.46 3.39 0.81
CA ASP A 107 6.11 4.69 0.24
C ASP A 107 7.21 5.22 -0.71
N VAL A 108 8.40 5.41 -0.19
CA VAL A 108 9.54 5.96 -0.95
C VAL A 108 10.00 5.07 -2.11
N THR A 109 9.86 3.76 -2.01
CA THR A 109 10.36 2.82 -3.02
C THR A 109 9.31 2.45 -4.07
N ALA A 110 8.10 2.13 -3.65
CA ALA A 110 7.04 1.67 -4.53
C ALA A 110 6.21 2.83 -5.09
N PHE A 111 5.73 3.73 -4.22
CA PHE A 111 4.90 4.86 -4.66
C PHE A 111 5.72 5.91 -5.41
N PHE A 112 6.79 6.44 -4.81
CA PHE A 112 7.57 7.52 -5.43
C PHE A 112 8.64 7.02 -6.40
N GLY A 113 9.44 6.02 -6.00
CA GLY A 113 10.59 5.58 -6.77
C GLY A 113 10.18 4.80 -8.03
N ARG A 114 9.42 3.72 -7.86
CA ARG A 114 9.07 2.81 -8.96
C ARG A 114 8.12 3.40 -9.98
N SER A 115 7.22 4.28 -9.57
CA SER A 115 6.29 4.98 -10.47
C SER A 115 6.98 6.00 -11.37
N GLY A 116 8.18 6.45 -11.00
CA GLY A 116 8.87 7.53 -11.68
C GLY A 116 8.49 8.93 -11.16
N LEU A 117 7.68 9.02 -10.11
CA LEU A 117 7.26 10.30 -9.54
C LEU A 117 8.45 11.12 -9.04
N TYR A 118 9.44 10.50 -8.40
CA TYR A 118 10.67 11.21 -8.03
C TYR A 118 11.39 11.84 -9.22
N ASP A 119 11.45 11.13 -10.34
CA ASP A 119 12.05 11.70 -11.56
C ASP A 119 11.22 12.87 -12.10
N ALA A 120 9.91 12.76 -11.99
CA ALA A 120 8.98 13.81 -12.40
C ALA A 120 9.04 15.07 -11.51
N MET A 121 9.38 14.91 -10.25
CA MET A 121 9.49 16.00 -9.27
C MET A 121 10.85 16.68 -9.27
N LYS A 122 11.82 16.24 -10.08
CA LYS A 122 13.13 16.89 -10.19
C LYS A 122 12.99 18.34 -10.63
N GLU A 123 13.65 19.23 -9.91
CA GLU A 123 13.70 20.65 -10.21
C GLU A 123 15.07 21.06 -10.75
N GLY A 124 15.04 21.90 -11.78
CA GLY A 124 16.22 22.49 -12.38
C GLY A 124 17.15 21.51 -13.10
N SER A 125 18.22 22.03 -13.68
CA SER A 125 19.24 21.27 -14.43
C SER A 125 20.10 20.37 -13.54
N ALA A 126 20.18 20.65 -12.25
CA ALA A 126 20.95 19.87 -11.28
C ALA A 126 20.28 18.54 -10.90
N GLY A 127 19.02 18.32 -11.31
CA GLY A 127 18.30 17.07 -11.07
C GLY A 127 18.08 16.76 -9.59
N VAL A 128 17.99 17.79 -8.74
CA VAL A 128 17.72 17.62 -7.31
C VAL A 128 16.32 17.05 -7.13
N VAL A 129 16.23 15.94 -6.41
CA VAL A 129 14.95 15.32 -6.05
C VAL A 129 14.49 15.90 -4.72
N PRO A 130 13.30 16.52 -4.65
CA PRO A 130 12.77 17.02 -3.39
C PRO A 130 12.44 15.85 -2.45
N ASN A 131 12.54 16.10 -1.14
CA ASN A 131 12.10 15.13 -0.17
C ASN A 131 10.58 14.93 -0.27
N ALA A 132 10.16 13.69 -0.49
CA ALA A 132 8.75 13.33 -0.38
C ALA A 132 8.26 13.56 1.06
N ARG A 133 7.00 13.95 1.21
CA ARG A 133 6.37 14.01 2.53
C ARG A 133 6.20 12.58 3.04
N PRO A 134 6.60 12.29 4.29
CA PRO A 134 6.45 10.95 4.86
C PRO A 134 5.01 10.45 4.75
N ALA A 135 4.84 9.19 4.38
CA ALA A 135 3.57 8.49 4.26
C ALA A 135 2.53 9.12 3.29
N GLN A 136 2.94 10.03 2.41
CA GLN A 136 1.99 10.65 1.47
C GLN A 136 1.40 9.61 0.50
N GLY A 137 2.21 8.73 -0.03
CA GLY A 137 1.76 7.64 -0.89
C GLY A 137 1.01 6.56 -0.11
N ASP A 138 1.46 6.25 1.11
CA ASP A 138 0.77 5.31 2.00
C ASP A 138 -0.66 5.78 2.30
N HIS A 139 -0.84 7.04 2.69
CA HIS A 139 -2.16 7.61 2.99
C HIS A 139 -3.04 7.70 1.73
N THR A 140 -2.47 8.09 0.60
CA THR A 140 -3.21 8.13 -0.68
C THR A 140 -3.69 6.73 -1.08
N THR A 141 -2.80 5.75 -0.96
CA THR A 141 -3.13 4.34 -1.24
C THR A 141 -4.13 3.79 -0.22
N GLY A 142 -4.00 4.16 1.06
CA GLY A 142 -4.93 3.80 2.11
C GLY A 142 -6.35 4.29 1.84
N LEU A 143 -6.53 5.51 1.31
CA LEU A 143 -7.83 6.03 0.90
C LEU A 143 -8.42 5.25 -0.28
N ALA A 144 -7.63 4.98 -1.32
CA ALA A 144 -8.05 4.16 -2.46
C ALA A 144 -8.44 2.75 -2.02
N PHE A 145 -7.64 2.13 -1.16
CA PHE A 145 -7.90 0.82 -0.59
C PHE A 145 -9.20 0.79 0.24
N SER A 146 -9.41 1.80 1.09
CA SER A 146 -10.63 1.94 1.88
C SER A 146 -11.88 2.06 1.00
N ALA A 147 -11.82 2.85 -0.07
CA ALA A 147 -12.92 2.98 -1.02
C ALA A 147 -13.24 1.65 -1.72
N ALA A 148 -12.20 0.92 -2.15
CA ALA A 148 -12.36 -0.40 -2.78
C ALA A 148 -12.95 -1.43 -1.81
N ILE A 149 -12.50 -1.44 -0.54
CA ILE A 149 -13.06 -2.31 0.51
C ILE A 149 -14.54 -2.01 0.75
N LEU A 150 -14.93 -0.74 0.84
CA LEU A 150 -16.34 -0.36 1.05
C LEU A 150 -17.24 -0.77 -0.12
N ALA A 151 -16.76 -0.63 -1.35
CA ALA A 151 -17.46 -1.10 -2.54
C ALA A 151 -17.63 -2.64 -2.53
N ALA A 152 -16.57 -3.35 -2.19
CA ALA A 152 -16.58 -4.81 -2.08
C ALA A 152 -17.48 -5.29 -0.94
N LEU A 153 -17.47 -4.62 0.21
CA LEU A 153 -18.36 -4.91 1.33
C LEU A 153 -19.82 -4.74 0.92
N ARG A 154 -20.15 -3.65 0.25
CA ARG A 154 -21.50 -3.42 -0.26
C ARG A 154 -21.96 -4.53 -1.20
N LEU A 155 -21.07 -4.98 -2.09
CA LEU A 155 -21.37 -6.09 -3.00
C LEU A 155 -21.53 -7.41 -2.24
N ALA A 156 -20.67 -7.69 -1.26
CA ALA A 156 -20.75 -8.88 -0.43
C ALA A 156 -22.06 -8.93 0.38
N GLU A 157 -22.50 -7.80 0.94
CA GLU A 157 -23.79 -7.68 1.65
C GLU A 157 -24.98 -7.96 0.74
N GLN A 158 -24.94 -7.47 -0.51
CA GLN A 158 -26.04 -7.65 -1.48
C GLN A 158 -26.09 -9.07 -2.06
N SER A 159 -24.94 -9.64 -2.38
CA SER A 159 -24.85 -10.96 -3.03
C SER A 159 -24.81 -12.12 -2.06
N GLY A 160 -24.45 -11.86 -0.80
CA GLY A 160 -24.15 -12.90 0.19
C GLY A 160 -22.84 -13.64 -0.07
N GLN A 161 -22.02 -13.16 -1.00
CA GLN A 161 -20.74 -13.75 -1.38
C GLN A 161 -19.57 -12.80 -1.08
N GLY A 162 -18.53 -13.33 -0.47
CA GLY A 162 -17.29 -12.61 -0.18
C GLY A 162 -16.63 -12.08 -1.44
N GLN A 163 -15.78 -11.09 -1.25
CA GLN A 163 -15.07 -10.40 -2.32
C GLN A 163 -13.57 -10.39 -2.05
N THR A 164 -12.78 -10.26 -3.12
CA THR A 164 -11.33 -10.02 -3.02
C THR A 164 -11.03 -8.60 -3.50
N VAL A 165 -10.24 -7.89 -2.72
CA VAL A 165 -9.75 -6.53 -3.03
C VAL A 165 -8.24 -6.54 -3.00
N GLU A 166 -7.62 -6.05 -4.05
CA GLU A 166 -6.18 -5.85 -4.13
C GLU A 166 -5.88 -4.41 -4.51
N THR A 167 -4.86 -3.84 -3.89
CA THR A 167 -4.35 -2.50 -4.18
C THR A 167 -2.85 -2.50 -3.94
N SER A 168 -2.12 -1.71 -4.69
CA SER A 168 -0.69 -1.51 -4.44
C SER A 168 -0.29 -0.04 -4.41
N LEU A 169 0.81 0.22 -3.72
CA LEU A 169 1.42 1.55 -3.71
C LEU A 169 1.78 2.00 -5.14
N PHE A 170 2.35 1.08 -5.92
CA PHE A 170 2.75 1.36 -7.30
C PHE A 170 1.57 1.68 -8.21
N GLU A 171 0.51 0.88 -8.19
CA GLU A 171 -0.69 1.11 -9.03
C GLU A 171 -1.37 2.43 -8.67
N THR A 172 -1.49 2.73 -7.38
CA THR A 172 -2.07 3.99 -6.92
C THR A 172 -1.23 5.18 -7.39
N ALA A 173 0.09 5.08 -7.31
CA ALA A 173 0.99 6.12 -7.81
C ALA A 173 0.82 6.33 -9.32
N VAL A 174 0.81 5.25 -10.10
CA VAL A 174 0.60 5.32 -11.56
C VAL A 174 -0.75 5.97 -11.88
N TRP A 175 -1.80 5.65 -11.13
CA TRP A 175 -3.11 6.24 -11.33
C TRP A 175 -3.16 7.72 -10.97
N THR A 176 -2.57 8.12 -9.85
CA THR A 176 -2.54 9.53 -9.42
C THR A 176 -1.72 10.41 -10.35
N ASP A 177 -0.69 9.85 -10.98
CA ASP A 177 0.24 10.55 -11.87
C ASP A 177 0.01 10.26 -13.35
N VAL A 178 -1.14 9.67 -13.69
CA VAL A 178 -1.44 9.22 -15.06
C VAL A 178 -1.25 10.31 -16.12
N PHE A 179 -1.64 11.54 -15.84
CA PHE A 179 -1.46 12.66 -16.78
C PHE A 179 0.01 13.00 -17.01
N LEU A 180 0.83 12.94 -15.97
CA LEU A 180 2.26 13.20 -16.06
C LEU A 180 2.97 12.07 -16.83
N LEU A 181 2.66 10.83 -16.52
CA LEU A 181 3.19 9.64 -17.19
C LEU A 181 2.77 9.63 -18.67
N PHE A 182 1.51 9.93 -18.96
CA PHE A 182 1.00 10.01 -20.33
C PHE A 182 1.68 11.14 -21.10
N ARG A 183 1.83 12.32 -20.50
CA ARG A 183 2.57 13.43 -21.12
C ARG A 183 3.99 13.01 -21.47
N ARG A 184 4.72 12.35 -20.57
CA ARG A 184 6.05 11.85 -20.83
C ARG A 184 6.07 10.82 -21.95
N ALA A 185 5.20 9.81 -21.91
CA ALA A 185 5.11 8.80 -22.97
C ALA A 185 4.82 9.40 -24.34
N VAL A 186 3.97 10.43 -24.42
CA VAL A 186 3.58 11.08 -25.68
C VAL A 186 4.65 12.05 -26.18
N PHE A 187 5.22 12.89 -25.30
CA PHE A 187 6.12 13.98 -25.74
C PHE A 187 7.59 13.60 -25.78
N TYR A 188 8.00 12.59 -25.00
CA TYR A 188 9.40 12.14 -24.92
C TYR A 188 9.62 10.74 -25.51
N SER A 189 8.65 10.22 -26.29
CA SER A 189 8.84 8.95 -26.98
C SER A 189 9.98 9.09 -28.00
N PRO A 190 10.89 8.12 -28.10
CA PRO A 190 11.98 8.12 -29.06
C PRO A 190 11.51 8.31 -30.52
N VAL A 191 10.31 7.84 -30.83
CA VAL A 191 9.70 7.98 -32.17
C VAL A 191 9.40 9.45 -32.48
N ARG A 192 8.89 10.22 -31.52
CA ARG A 192 8.61 11.64 -31.72
C ARG A 192 9.87 12.50 -31.68
N GLN A 193 10.86 12.12 -30.90
CA GLN A 193 12.14 12.82 -30.94
C GLN A 193 12.81 12.70 -32.31
N ARG A 194 12.85 11.52 -32.91
CA ARG A 194 13.34 11.31 -34.26
C ARG A 194 12.55 12.10 -35.31
N ALA A 195 11.23 12.05 -35.26
CA ALA A 195 10.39 12.82 -36.17
C ALA A 195 10.59 14.34 -36.04
N ARG A 196 10.86 14.85 -34.82
CA ARG A 196 11.19 16.26 -34.60
C ARG A 196 12.58 16.63 -35.11
N GLU A 197 13.57 15.77 -34.94
CA GLU A 197 14.92 15.95 -35.44
C GLU A 197 14.92 15.93 -36.99
N GLU A 198 14.15 15.04 -37.60
CA GLU A 198 13.97 15.00 -39.07
C GLU A 198 13.29 16.26 -39.60
N LEU A 199 12.27 16.80 -38.90
CA LEU A 199 11.60 18.05 -39.29
C LEU A 199 12.44 19.30 -39.10
N LEU A 200 13.43 19.27 -38.24
CA LEU A 200 14.31 20.41 -37.91
C LEU A 200 15.68 20.29 -38.58
N SER A 201 15.97 19.22 -39.28
CA SER A 201 17.21 19.11 -40.06
C SER A 201 17.16 20.04 -41.26
N PRO A 202 18.14 20.93 -41.45
CA PRO A 202 18.20 21.79 -42.64
C PRO A 202 18.36 20.94 -43.88
N MET A 203 17.53 21.23 -44.91
CA MET A 203 17.69 20.69 -46.27
C MET A 203 18.98 21.17 -46.86
#